data_b21988f80d5f4d5eb2b0b34933318147
#
_entry.id   b21988f80d5f4d5eb2b0b34933318147
#
_cell.length_a   1.000
_cell.length_b   1.000
_cell.length_c   1.000
_cell.angle_alpha   90.00
_cell.angle_beta   90.00
_cell.angle_gamma   90.00
#
_symmetry.space_group_name_H-M   'P 1'
#
loop_
_entity.id
_entity.type
_entity.pdbx_description
1 polymer ?
#
loop_
_entity_poly.entity_id
_entity_poly.type
_entity_poly.pdbx_seq_one_letter_code
_entity_poly.pdbx_strand_id
1 'polypeptide(L)'
;MNAMRDMQPGDVPGPGTPHAVQYFDGSARVVITTENETLFPTGELIVSQTDLDGVITMCNEAFVRMSGYSREELLGAPHSILRHPDMPRAAFADLWNTISDGKRWSGYVKNLRRDGGFYWVYATVIPNVRNGEIVSLTSVRRKPSRSKVEASQALYLTMV
;
A
#
# COMPACT_ATOMS: atom_id res chain seq x y z
N MET A 1 14.03 4.46 -10.47
CA MET A 1 13.22 3.90 -9.37
C MET A 1 14.07 3.74 -8.13
N ASN A 2 13.57 4.20 -6.99
CA ASN A 2 14.26 4.00 -5.72
C ASN A 2 14.21 2.53 -5.33
N ALA A 3 15.35 1.97 -4.92
CA ALA A 3 15.41 0.58 -4.49
C ALA A 3 14.73 0.42 -3.11
N MET A 4 13.94 -0.63 -2.97
CA MET A 4 13.43 -1.01 -1.67
C MET A 4 14.53 -1.70 -0.87
N ARG A 5 14.79 -1.19 0.32
CA ARG A 5 15.80 -1.75 1.21
C ARG A 5 15.15 -2.64 2.26
N ASP A 6 15.93 -3.61 2.74
CA ASP A 6 15.53 -4.37 3.93
C ASP A 6 15.37 -3.42 5.12
N MET A 7 14.34 -3.67 5.92
CA MET A 7 14.20 -2.96 7.19
C MET A 7 15.20 -3.52 8.21
N GLN A 8 15.66 -2.65 9.08
CA GLN A 8 16.59 -2.98 10.16
C GLN A 8 15.88 -2.82 11.50
N PRO A 9 16.33 -3.51 12.57
CA PRO A 9 15.72 -3.35 13.90
C PRO A 9 15.65 -1.92 14.38
N GLY A 10 16.61 -1.06 13.98
CA GLY A 10 16.60 0.36 14.32
C GLY A 10 15.53 1.18 13.63
N ASP A 11 14.85 0.65 12.62
CA ASP A 11 13.78 1.35 11.91
C ASP A 11 12.46 1.33 12.68
N VAL A 12 12.33 0.47 13.69
CA VAL A 12 11.11 0.33 14.48
C VAL A 12 11.35 0.80 15.93
N PRO A 13 10.30 1.35 16.59
CA PRO A 13 10.48 1.97 17.93
C PRO A 13 10.50 0.96 19.08
N GLY A 14 10.55 -0.32 18.82
CA GLY A 14 10.54 -1.35 19.84
C GLY A 14 10.68 -2.73 19.23
N PRO A 15 10.30 -3.79 19.93
CA PRO A 15 10.34 -5.12 19.37
C PRO A 15 9.39 -5.24 18.19
N GLY A 16 9.84 -5.90 17.12
CA GLY A 16 9.06 -6.15 15.93
C GLY A 16 9.26 -7.58 15.45
N THR A 17 8.42 -7.98 14.49
CA THR A 17 8.47 -9.31 13.90
C THR A 17 9.01 -9.22 12.48
N PRO A 18 10.14 -9.86 12.16
CA PRO A 18 10.66 -9.84 10.79
C PRO A 18 9.87 -10.79 9.88
N HIS A 19 9.72 -10.38 8.62
CA HIS A 19 9.06 -11.17 7.58
C HIS A 19 9.87 -11.06 6.28
N ALA A 20 10.02 -12.16 5.57
CA ALA A 20 10.51 -12.13 4.20
C ALA A 20 9.31 -11.96 3.26
N VAL A 21 9.28 -10.86 2.50
CA VAL A 21 8.19 -10.56 1.57
C VAL A 21 8.71 -10.68 0.16
N GLN A 22 8.00 -11.44 -0.68
CA GLN A 22 8.31 -11.57 -2.08
C GLN A 22 7.27 -10.82 -2.90
N TYR A 23 7.74 -10.03 -3.88
CA TYR A 23 6.91 -9.17 -4.70
C TYR A 23 6.67 -9.79 -6.07
N PHE A 24 5.70 -9.24 -6.81
CA PHE A 24 5.31 -9.80 -8.12
C PHE A 24 6.41 -9.74 -9.17
N ASP A 25 7.36 -8.80 -9.04
CA ASP A 25 8.50 -8.68 -9.94
C ASP A 25 9.62 -9.69 -9.63
N GLY A 26 9.43 -10.56 -8.64
CA GLY A 26 10.42 -11.54 -8.21
C GLY A 26 11.40 -11.03 -7.17
N SER A 27 11.41 -9.73 -6.88
CA SER A 27 12.25 -9.17 -5.82
C SER A 27 11.72 -9.57 -4.44
N ALA A 28 12.59 -9.47 -3.44
CA ALA A 28 12.23 -9.77 -2.05
C ALA A 28 12.93 -8.78 -1.12
N ARG A 29 12.33 -8.57 0.05
CA ARG A 29 13.00 -7.83 1.13
C ARG A 29 12.51 -8.33 2.48
N VAL A 30 13.27 -8.05 3.52
CA VAL A 30 12.87 -8.25 4.90
C VAL A 30 12.12 -7.00 5.36
N VAL A 31 10.93 -7.18 5.93
CA VAL A 31 10.19 -6.11 6.61
C VAL A 31 10.03 -6.49 8.07
N ILE A 32 9.93 -5.49 8.95
CA ILE A 32 9.74 -5.69 10.37
C ILE A 32 8.44 -5.03 10.75
N THR A 33 7.49 -5.80 11.29
CA THR A 33 6.17 -5.30 11.65
C THR A 33 6.03 -5.14 13.15
N THR A 34 5.25 -4.15 13.56
CA THR A 34 4.83 -3.93 14.95
C THR A 34 3.32 -3.99 15.03
N GLU A 35 2.78 -4.01 16.25
CA GLU A 35 1.33 -3.95 16.48
C GLU A 35 0.82 -2.51 16.61
N ASN A 36 1.61 -1.52 16.20
CA ASN A 36 1.26 -0.10 16.32
C ASN A 36 0.43 0.34 15.13
N GLU A 37 -0.85 0.60 15.37
CA GLU A 37 -1.75 1.11 14.34
C GLU A 37 -1.80 2.64 14.39
N THR A 38 -1.68 3.27 13.21
CA THR A 38 -1.98 4.68 13.03
C THR A 38 -3.39 4.79 12.47
N LEU A 39 -4.27 5.47 13.22
CA LEU A 39 -5.65 5.64 12.78
C LEU A 39 -5.73 6.70 11.68
N PHE A 40 -6.53 6.41 10.66
CA PHE A 40 -6.72 7.34 9.55
C PHE A 40 -7.56 8.54 10.02
N PRO A 41 -7.06 9.78 9.81
CA PRO A 41 -7.79 10.97 10.27
C PRO A 41 -9.10 11.17 9.52
N THR A 42 -10.12 11.62 10.25
CA THR A 42 -11.41 11.95 9.67
C THR A 42 -11.28 13.17 8.74
N GLY A 43 -11.88 13.09 7.56
CA GLY A 43 -11.91 14.21 6.61
C GLY A 43 -10.68 14.34 5.72
N GLU A 44 -9.70 13.46 5.85
CA GLU A 44 -8.52 13.46 4.97
C GLU A 44 -8.63 12.41 3.87
N LEU A 45 -7.91 12.64 2.79
CA LEU A 45 -7.75 11.69 1.69
C LEU A 45 -6.26 11.52 1.40
N ILE A 46 -5.85 10.27 1.15
CA ILE A 46 -4.54 9.99 0.59
C ILE A 46 -4.71 9.85 -0.92
N VAL A 47 -3.91 10.59 -1.69
CA VAL A 47 -3.94 10.53 -3.15
C VAL A 47 -2.54 10.28 -3.66
N SER A 48 -2.42 9.34 -4.58
CA SER A 48 -1.16 9.07 -5.28
C SER A 48 -1.44 8.65 -6.72
N GLN A 49 -0.42 8.80 -7.56
CA GLN A 49 -0.42 8.26 -8.92
C GLN A 49 0.80 7.38 -9.11
N THR A 50 0.65 6.37 -9.93
CA THR A 50 1.74 5.51 -10.36
C THR A 50 1.75 5.39 -11.88
N ASP A 51 2.89 5.02 -12.44
CA ASP A 51 2.94 4.53 -13.81
C ASP A 51 2.40 3.09 -13.88
N LEU A 52 2.46 2.47 -15.06
CA LEU A 52 1.95 1.10 -15.25
C LEU A 52 2.82 0.03 -14.59
N ASP A 53 4.04 0.37 -14.23
CA ASP A 53 4.94 -0.53 -13.49
C ASP A 53 4.74 -0.43 -11.99
N GLY A 54 3.83 0.43 -11.53
CA GLY A 54 3.55 0.64 -10.12
C GLY A 54 4.52 1.60 -9.43
N VAL A 55 5.32 2.34 -10.19
CA VAL A 55 6.25 3.33 -9.64
C VAL A 55 5.48 4.61 -9.29
N ILE A 56 5.65 5.10 -8.07
CA ILE A 56 4.96 6.29 -7.58
C ILE A 56 5.50 7.53 -8.29
N THR A 57 4.60 8.27 -8.95
CA THR A 57 4.92 9.47 -9.70
C THR A 57 4.37 10.74 -9.04
N MET A 58 3.38 10.60 -8.16
CA MET A 58 2.81 11.72 -7.41
C MET A 58 2.24 11.22 -6.09
N CYS A 59 2.37 12.03 -5.04
CA CYS A 59 1.75 11.75 -3.74
C CYS A 59 1.44 13.08 -3.03
N ASN A 60 0.37 13.07 -2.24
CA ASN A 60 -0.01 14.24 -1.46
C ASN A 60 0.57 14.17 -0.03
N GLU A 61 0.38 15.25 0.74
CA GLU A 61 0.93 15.35 2.09
C GLU A 61 0.37 14.30 3.04
N ALA A 62 -0.91 13.93 2.90
CA ALA A 62 -1.50 12.89 3.73
C ALA A 62 -0.80 11.55 3.54
N PHE A 63 -0.38 11.23 2.30
CA PHE A 63 0.39 10.02 2.03
C PHE A 63 1.73 10.03 2.74
N VAL A 64 2.44 11.17 2.69
CA VAL A 64 3.73 11.32 3.38
C VAL A 64 3.55 11.08 4.89
N ARG A 65 2.57 11.75 5.51
CA ARG A 65 2.33 11.62 6.96
C ARG A 65 1.94 10.21 7.36
N MET A 66 1.01 9.60 6.63
CA MET A 66 0.49 8.28 7.02
C MET A 66 1.50 7.18 6.78
N SER A 67 2.30 7.26 5.73
CA SER A 67 3.28 6.22 5.42
C SER A 67 4.53 6.29 6.28
N GLY A 68 4.85 7.48 6.79
CA GLY A 68 6.09 7.71 7.52
C GLY A 68 7.31 7.88 6.62
N TYR A 69 7.17 7.73 5.31
CA TYR A 69 8.23 8.00 4.35
C TYR A 69 8.25 9.46 3.94
N SER A 70 9.42 9.98 3.60
CA SER A 70 9.52 11.31 3.00
C SER A 70 8.98 11.28 1.56
N ARG A 71 8.65 12.47 1.03
CA ARG A 71 8.23 12.59 -0.36
C ARG A 71 9.31 12.07 -1.31
N GLU A 72 10.57 12.38 -1.02
CA GLU A 72 11.72 11.95 -1.83
C GLU A 72 11.88 10.43 -1.82
N GLU A 73 11.58 9.78 -0.70
CA GLU A 73 11.62 8.32 -0.61
C GLU A 73 10.47 7.67 -1.38
N LEU A 74 9.29 8.31 -1.39
CA LEU A 74 8.11 7.77 -2.06
C LEU A 74 8.17 7.94 -3.58
N LEU A 75 8.56 9.13 -4.05
CA LEU A 75 8.63 9.37 -5.49
C LEU A 75 9.71 8.51 -6.12
N GLY A 76 9.34 7.74 -7.12
CA GLY A 76 10.24 6.80 -7.78
C GLY A 76 10.35 5.44 -7.10
N ALA A 77 9.70 5.23 -5.96
CA ALA A 77 9.64 3.93 -5.32
C ALA A 77 8.46 3.12 -5.87
N PRO A 78 8.55 1.78 -5.88
CA PRO A 78 7.38 0.97 -6.20
C PRO A 78 6.34 1.10 -5.09
N HIS A 79 5.07 1.11 -5.47
CA HIS A 79 3.98 1.24 -4.50
C HIS A 79 3.97 0.09 -3.48
N SER A 80 4.51 -1.06 -3.87
CA SER A 80 4.65 -2.23 -3.00
C SER A 80 5.55 -2.00 -1.77
N ILE A 81 6.24 -0.86 -1.69
CA ILE A 81 6.98 -0.46 -0.49
C ILE A 81 6.06 -0.40 0.74
N LEU A 82 4.75 -0.19 0.52
CA LEU A 82 3.74 -0.12 1.58
C LEU A 82 3.05 -1.45 1.85
N ARG A 83 3.44 -2.52 1.16
CA ARG A 83 2.77 -3.80 1.30
C ARG A 83 3.03 -4.42 2.66
N HIS A 84 1.96 -4.63 3.43
CA HIS A 84 2.03 -5.34 4.71
C HIS A 84 1.99 -6.86 4.45
N PRO A 85 2.79 -7.66 5.21
CA PRO A 85 2.80 -9.11 5.04
C PRO A 85 1.45 -9.80 5.26
N ASP A 86 0.55 -9.18 6.04
CA ASP A 86 -0.78 -9.74 6.29
C ASP A 86 -1.73 -9.65 5.09
N MET A 87 -1.35 -8.88 4.05
CA MET A 87 -2.18 -8.75 2.85
C MET A 87 -1.99 -9.95 1.94
N PRO A 88 -3.08 -10.63 1.53
CA PRO A 88 -2.98 -11.78 0.65
C PRO A 88 -2.65 -11.37 -0.78
N ARG A 89 -1.88 -12.21 -1.48
CA ARG A 89 -1.55 -11.98 -2.88
C ARG A 89 -2.80 -11.88 -3.76
N ALA A 90 -3.85 -12.64 -3.41
CA ALA A 90 -5.10 -12.65 -4.15
C ALA A 90 -5.76 -11.26 -4.22
N ALA A 91 -5.63 -10.45 -3.18
CA ALA A 91 -6.17 -9.08 -3.19
C ALA A 91 -5.50 -8.22 -4.25
N PHE A 92 -4.19 -8.33 -4.40
CA PHE A 92 -3.44 -7.58 -5.41
C PHE A 92 -3.67 -8.15 -6.81
N ALA A 93 -3.81 -9.47 -6.96
CA ALA A 93 -4.17 -10.08 -8.22
C ALA A 93 -5.53 -9.60 -8.71
N ASP A 94 -6.51 -9.50 -7.81
CA ASP A 94 -7.84 -8.98 -8.12
C ASP A 94 -7.75 -7.51 -8.58
N LEU A 95 -6.95 -6.71 -7.90
CA LEU A 95 -6.72 -5.31 -8.27
C LEU A 95 -6.18 -5.22 -9.70
N TRP A 96 -5.09 -5.93 -10.00
CA TRP A 96 -4.46 -5.87 -11.32
C TRP A 96 -5.38 -6.38 -12.43
N ASN A 97 -6.13 -7.45 -12.18
CA ASN A 97 -7.08 -7.98 -13.15
C ASN A 97 -8.19 -6.97 -13.44
N THR A 98 -8.70 -6.30 -12.41
CA THR A 98 -9.78 -5.32 -12.54
C THR A 98 -9.34 -4.10 -13.33
N ILE A 99 -8.19 -3.50 -12.99
CA ILE A 99 -7.72 -2.30 -13.68
C ILE A 99 -7.24 -2.61 -15.10
N SER A 100 -6.73 -3.82 -15.35
CA SER A 100 -6.34 -4.23 -16.70
C SER A 100 -7.53 -4.29 -17.66
N ASP A 101 -8.73 -4.54 -17.12
CA ASP A 101 -9.99 -4.49 -17.87
C ASP A 101 -10.52 -3.05 -18.03
N GLY A 102 -9.79 -2.05 -17.60
CA GLY A 102 -10.21 -0.66 -17.67
C GLY A 102 -11.20 -0.24 -16.60
N LYS A 103 -11.39 -1.05 -15.58
CA LYS A 103 -12.37 -0.80 -14.50
C LYS A 103 -11.66 -0.30 -13.24
N ARG A 104 -12.40 0.51 -12.44
CA ARG A 104 -11.89 0.89 -11.12
C ARG A 104 -11.98 -0.29 -10.16
N TRP A 105 -11.04 -0.35 -9.25
CA TRP A 105 -11.03 -1.33 -8.17
C TRP A 105 -11.22 -0.61 -6.83
N SER A 106 -11.94 -1.26 -5.90
CA SER A 106 -12.04 -0.76 -4.53
C SER A 106 -11.86 -1.92 -3.56
N GLY A 107 -11.23 -1.63 -2.42
CA GLY A 107 -11.02 -2.64 -1.40
C GLY A 107 -10.36 -2.08 -0.15
N TYR A 108 -10.36 -2.89 0.89
CA TYR A 108 -9.72 -2.55 2.17
C TYR A 108 -8.28 -3.04 2.15
N VAL A 109 -7.35 -2.16 2.50
CA VAL A 109 -5.92 -2.44 2.42
C VAL A 109 -5.26 -2.09 3.73
N LYS A 110 -4.44 -3.01 4.24
CA LYS A 110 -3.54 -2.78 5.36
C LYS A 110 -2.18 -2.39 4.80
N ASN A 111 -1.71 -1.22 5.14
CA ASN A 111 -0.44 -0.70 4.66
C ASN A 111 0.61 -0.72 5.75
N LEU A 112 1.84 -1.03 5.34
CA LEU A 112 3.01 -1.01 6.21
C LEU A 112 3.60 0.40 6.21
N ARG A 113 3.88 0.92 7.42
CA ARG A 113 4.58 2.18 7.60
C ARG A 113 6.08 1.97 7.62
N ARG A 114 6.81 3.05 7.38
CA ARG A 114 8.28 3.02 7.46
C ARG A 114 8.78 2.54 8.84
N ASP A 115 8.05 2.90 9.90
CA ASP A 115 8.40 2.52 11.28
C ASP A 115 7.93 1.12 11.69
N GLY A 116 7.42 0.33 10.75
CA GLY A 116 6.91 -1.02 11.02
C GLY A 116 5.48 -1.07 11.50
N GLY A 117 4.88 0.05 11.83
CA GLY A 117 3.47 0.13 12.16
C GLY A 117 2.60 -0.04 10.91
N PHE A 118 1.31 0.10 11.08
CA PHE A 118 0.37 -0.10 9.98
C PHE A 118 -0.80 0.88 10.07
N TYR A 119 -1.50 1.02 8.95
CA TYR A 119 -2.76 1.75 8.87
C TYR A 119 -3.66 1.11 7.83
N TRP A 120 -4.96 1.14 8.10
CA TRP A 120 -5.97 0.62 7.21
C TRP A 120 -6.60 1.74 6.40
N VAL A 121 -6.90 1.45 5.14
CA VAL A 121 -7.56 2.38 4.23
C VAL A 121 -8.66 1.66 3.45
N TYR A 122 -9.66 2.42 3.00
CA TYR A 122 -10.53 2.00 1.90
C TYR A 122 -9.98 2.65 0.63
N ALA A 123 -9.42 1.82 -0.24
CA ALA A 123 -8.73 2.28 -1.44
C ALA A 123 -9.61 2.15 -2.68
N THR A 124 -9.53 3.16 -3.55
CA THR A 124 -10.11 3.10 -4.89
C THR A 124 -8.99 3.41 -5.88
N VAL A 125 -8.74 2.48 -6.79
CA VAL A 125 -7.72 2.62 -7.83
C VAL A 125 -8.42 2.79 -9.16
N ILE A 126 -8.04 3.85 -9.90
CA ILE A 126 -8.69 4.27 -11.12
C ILE A 126 -7.65 4.27 -12.24
N PRO A 127 -7.86 3.50 -13.32
CA PRO A 127 -6.99 3.59 -14.49
C PRO A 127 -7.22 4.91 -15.22
N ASN A 128 -6.15 5.62 -15.53
CA ASN A 128 -6.20 6.84 -16.32
C ASN A 128 -5.99 6.46 -17.78
N VAL A 129 -6.96 6.85 -18.63
CA VAL A 129 -6.99 6.43 -20.03
C VAL A 129 -6.72 7.65 -20.92
N ARG A 130 -5.82 7.47 -21.90
CA ARG A 130 -5.53 8.46 -22.92
C ARG A 130 -5.53 7.76 -24.29
N ASN A 131 -6.32 8.28 -25.24
CA ASN A 131 -6.44 7.71 -26.58
C ASN A 131 -6.78 6.22 -26.57
N GLY A 132 -7.66 5.80 -25.64
CA GLY A 132 -8.09 4.41 -25.52
C GLY A 132 -7.12 3.49 -24.80
N GLU A 133 -5.99 4.00 -24.31
CA GLU A 133 -4.98 3.20 -23.61
C GLU A 133 -4.82 3.67 -22.17
N ILE A 134 -4.61 2.72 -21.26
CA ILE A 134 -4.29 3.00 -19.86
C ILE A 134 -2.85 3.49 -19.80
N VAL A 135 -2.62 4.69 -19.26
CA VAL A 135 -1.30 5.31 -19.21
C VAL A 135 -0.76 5.45 -17.79
N SER A 136 -1.62 5.44 -16.79
CA SER A 136 -1.23 5.56 -15.37
C SER A 136 -2.39 5.14 -14.49
N LEU A 137 -2.13 5.09 -13.17
CA LEU A 137 -3.14 4.75 -12.18
C LEU A 137 -3.22 5.85 -11.13
N THR A 138 -4.43 6.19 -10.72
CA THR A 138 -4.68 7.08 -9.57
C THR A 138 -5.28 6.26 -8.44
N SER A 139 -4.73 6.39 -7.25
CA SER A 139 -5.26 5.75 -6.06
C SER A 139 -5.75 6.81 -5.08
N VAL A 140 -6.99 6.68 -4.64
CA VAL A 140 -7.59 7.54 -3.62
C VAL A 140 -7.95 6.65 -2.44
N ARG A 141 -7.47 7.02 -1.26
CA ARG A 141 -7.69 6.24 -0.04
C ARG A 141 -8.35 7.12 1.00
N ARG A 142 -9.36 6.56 1.65
CA ARG A 142 -10.12 7.26 2.68
C ARG A 142 -10.23 6.40 3.93
N LYS A 143 -10.71 7.02 5.00
CA LYS A 143 -10.89 6.35 6.29
C LYS A 143 -11.89 5.21 6.14
N PRO A 144 -11.50 3.97 6.49
CA PRO A 144 -12.43 2.83 6.49
C PRO A 144 -13.28 2.83 7.77
N SER A 145 -14.45 2.16 7.71
CA SER A 145 -15.19 1.88 8.94
C SER A 145 -14.49 0.77 9.74
N ARG A 146 -14.57 0.84 11.07
CA ARG A 146 -13.88 -0.15 11.92
C ARG A 146 -14.46 -1.55 11.73
N SER A 147 -15.75 -1.68 11.57
CA SER A 147 -16.39 -2.98 11.34
C SER A 147 -15.91 -3.63 10.05
N LYS A 148 -15.70 -2.85 8.98
CA LYS A 148 -15.19 -3.36 7.71
C LYS A 148 -13.71 -3.74 7.79
N VAL A 149 -12.93 -2.98 8.55
CA VAL A 149 -11.52 -3.32 8.81
C VAL A 149 -11.43 -4.67 9.53
N GLU A 150 -12.23 -4.87 10.57
CA GLU A 150 -12.21 -6.12 11.34
C GLU A 150 -12.64 -7.31 10.48
N ALA A 151 -13.68 -7.15 9.66
CA ALA A 151 -14.14 -8.19 8.75
C ALA A 151 -13.07 -8.52 7.69
N SER A 152 -12.41 -7.51 7.14
CA SER A 152 -11.35 -7.70 6.14
C SER A 152 -10.13 -8.38 6.75
N GLN A 153 -9.74 -7.97 7.94
CA GLN A 153 -8.61 -8.59 8.65
C GLN A 153 -8.85 -10.08 8.87
N ALA A 154 -10.04 -10.44 9.37
CA ALA A 154 -10.40 -11.83 9.59
C ALA A 154 -10.38 -12.64 8.29
N LEU A 155 -10.94 -12.06 7.20
CA LEU A 155 -10.97 -12.72 5.89
C LEU A 155 -9.55 -12.91 5.35
N TYR A 156 -8.73 -11.86 5.37
CA TYR A 156 -7.40 -11.89 4.76
C TYR A 156 -6.46 -12.88 5.46
N LEU A 157 -6.58 -13.04 6.76
CA LEU A 157 -5.77 -14.01 7.50
C LEU A 157 -6.06 -15.45 7.09
N THR A 158 -7.26 -15.74 6.53
CA THR A 158 -7.58 -17.07 6.01
C THR A 158 -7.02 -17.31 4.62
N MET A 159 -6.58 -16.27 3.93
CA MET A 159 -6.14 -16.31 2.53
C MET A 159 -4.61 -16.31 2.37
N VAL A 160 -3.89 -16.05 3.45
CA VAL A 160 -2.41 -15.96 3.41
C VAL A 160 -1.80 -17.34 3.55
#